data_99c5243096a3e492633b854ae1f0819d
#
_entry.id   99c5243096a3e492633b854ae1f0819d
#
_cell.length_a   1.000
_cell.length_b   1.000
_cell.length_c   1.000
_cell.angle_alpha   90.00
_cell.angle_beta   90.00
_cell.angle_gamma   90.00
#
_symmetry.space_group_name_H-M   'P 1'
#
loop_
_entity.id
_entity.type
_entity.pdbx_description
1 polymer ?
#
loop_
_entity_poly.entity_id
_entity_poly.type
_entity_poly.pdbx_seq_one_letter_code
_entity_poly.pdbx_strand_id
1 'polypeptide(L)'
;PPTRTVDLLLKYDLTPTVCTSDFALALGEMADYQGKVAKYHLAVDSGMNRIGVYHLDAVDFCRSIGFHRGLELEGTFTHFATADEDTDWNFRIQLERFNEALQQMRNARIDPGIVHAANSAAIERYPEAYFDMLRLGITMYGLAPAPNLAGLDDPAEYALARENAVACQVVDGAAHVAYL
;
A
#
# COMPACT_ATOMS: atom_id res chain seq x y z
N PRO A 1 -2.53 10.28 -8.00
CA PRO A 1 -2.86 10.67 -9.38
C PRO A 1 -3.21 12.16 -9.46
N PRO A 2 -3.13 12.81 -10.63
CA PRO A 2 -3.58 14.18 -10.77
C PRO A 2 -5.12 14.28 -10.72
N THR A 3 -5.65 15.36 -10.17
CA THR A 3 -7.11 15.58 -10.00
C THR A 3 -7.92 15.47 -11.31
N ARG A 4 -7.30 15.80 -12.44
CA ARG A 4 -7.93 15.66 -13.79
C ARG A 4 -8.26 14.21 -14.19
N THR A 5 -7.78 13.19 -13.45
CA THR A 5 -8.04 11.78 -13.75
C THR A 5 -9.19 11.19 -12.95
N VAL A 6 -9.81 11.97 -12.06
CA VAL A 6 -10.86 11.50 -11.14
C VAL A 6 -12.05 10.87 -11.90
N ASP A 7 -12.51 11.52 -12.99
CA ASP A 7 -13.59 10.95 -13.82
C ASP A 7 -13.28 9.58 -14.40
N LEU A 8 -12.02 9.38 -14.81
CA LEU A 8 -11.56 8.08 -15.35
C LEU A 8 -11.49 7.02 -14.25
N LEU A 9 -11.01 7.39 -13.06
CA LEU A 9 -10.97 6.49 -11.91
C LEU A 9 -12.36 5.99 -11.56
N LEU A 10 -13.33 6.89 -11.45
CA LEU A 10 -14.73 6.53 -11.17
C LEU A 10 -15.42 5.80 -12.33
N LYS A 11 -15.04 6.11 -13.57
CA LYS A 11 -15.60 5.44 -14.76
C LYS A 11 -15.19 3.98 -14.84
N TYR A 12 -13.93 3.70 -14.51
CA TYR A 12 -13.35 2.36 -14.62
C TYR A 12 -13.26 1.61 -13.29
N ASP A 13 -13.88 2.16 -12.23
CA ASP A 13 -13.88 1.57 -10.89
C ASP A 13 -12.46 1.22 -10.40
N LEU A 14 -11.55 2.19 -10.52
CA LEU A 14 -10.16 2.03 -10.11
C LEU A 14 -9.96 2.57 -8.68
N THR A 15 -9.26 1.81 -7.85
CA THR A 15 -8.87 2.19 -6.49
C THR A 15 -7.55 2.97 -6.50
N PRO A 16 -7.55 4.31 -6.40
CA PRO A 16 -6.32 5.08 -6.42
C PRO A 16 -5.62 5.10 -5.07
N THR A 17 -4.31 5.40 -5.13
CA THR A 17 -3.54 5.84 -3.97
C THR A 17 -3.89 7.28 -3.63
N VAL A 18 -4.19 7.54 -2.36
CA VAL A 18 -4.46 8.87 -1.80
C VAL A 18 -3.39 9.22 -0.76
N CYS A 19 -2.80 10.41 -0.90
CA CYS A 19 -1.82 10.95 0.05
C CYS A 19 -1.83 12.49 0.12
N THR A 20 -2.77 13.15 -0.56
CA THR A 20 -2.94 14.60 -0.51
C THR A 20 -4.42 14.95 -0.36
N SER A 21 -4.70 15.99 0.43
CA SER A 21 -6.07 16.44 0.68
C SER A 21 -6.75 16.92 -0.60
N ASP A 22 -6.04 17.66 -1.46
CA ASP A 22 -6.61 18.19 -2.71
C ASP A 22 -7.12 17.06 -3.63
N PHE A 23 -6.35 15.97 -3.75
CA PHE A 23 -6.79 14.84 -4.56
C PHE A 23 -7.93 14.07 -3.89
N ALA A 24 -7.87 13.87 -2.57
CA ALA A 24 -8.94 13.20 -1.82
C ALA A 24 -10.26 13.97 -1.93
N LEU A 25 -10.23 15.31 -1.76
CA LEU A 25 -11.40 16.17 -1.88
C LEU A 25 -11.99 16.11 -3.28
N ALA A 26 -11.17 16.27 -4.32
CA ALA A 26 -11.64 16.18 -5.71
C ALA A 26 -12.26 14.82 -6.03
N LEU A 27 -11.69 13.72 -5.51
CA LEU A 27 -12.23 12.37 -5.66
C LEU A 27 -13.57 12.22 -4.93
N GLY A 28 -13.67 12.70 -3.69
CA GLY A 28 -14.88 12.64 -2.87
C GLY A 28 -16.01 13.49 -3.46
N GLU A 29 -15.74 14.73 -3.86
CA GLU A 29 -16.72 15.62 -4.50
C GLU A 29 -17.29 15.01 -5.77
N MET A 30 -16.43 14.44 -6.62
CA MET A 30 -16.88 13.82 -7.87
C MET A 30 -17.65 12.52 -7.61
N ALA A 31 -17.25 11.72 -6.63
CA ALA A 31 -17.96 10.51 -6.24
C ALA A 31 -19.36 10.87 -5.69
N ASP A 32 -19.44 11.84 -4.79
CA ASP A 32 -20.72 12.35 -4.25
C ASP A 32 -21.62 12.89 -5.38
N TYR A 33 -21.05 13.67 -6.32
CA TYR A 33 -21.79 14.20 -7.47
C TYR A 33 -22.36 13.11 -8.39
N GLN A 34 -21.60 12.03 -8.61
CA GLN A 34 -22.01 10.89 -9.44
C GLN A 34 -22.86 9.85 -8.68
N GLY A 35 -23.07 10.03 -7.36
CA GLY A 35 -23.75 9.05 -6.50
C GLY A 35 -23.02 7.72 -6.41
N LYS A 36 -21.68 7.76 -6.49
CA LYS A 36 -20.79 6.60 -6.42
C LYS A 36 -20.01 6.57 -5.11
N VAL A 37 -19.39 5.44 -4.82
CA VAL A 37 -18.37 5.30 -3.78
C VAL A 37 -17.03 5.06 -4.47
N ALA A 38 -16.06 5.93 -4.17
CA ALA A 38 -14.68 5.80 -4.61
C ALA A 38 -13.88 5.14 -3.49
N LYS A 39 -13.43 3.93 -3.73
CA LYS A 39 -12.50 3.24 -2.86
C LYS A 39 -11.09 3.80 -3.05
N TYR A 40 -10.33 3.86 -1.99
CA TYR A 40 -8.95 4.33 -2.06
C TYR A 40 -8.04 3.62 -1.08
N HIS A 41 -6.73 3.57 -1.39
CA HIS A 41 -5.69 3.17 -0.45
C HIS A 41 -4.92 4.39 0.06
N LEU A 42 -4.82 4.53 1.37
CA LEU A 42 -4.00 5.55 2.01
C LEU A 42 -2.52 5.16 1.91
N ALA A 43 -1.71 6.01 1.31
CA ALA A 43 -0.26 5.89 1.41
C ALA A 43 0.24 6.58 2.68
N VAL A 44 0.98 5.85 3.51
CA VAL A 44 1.66 6.37 4.71
C VAL A 44 3.15 6.44 4.44
N ASP A 45 3.75 7.61 4.64
CA ASP A 45 5.19 7.77 4.59
C ASP A 45 5.79 7.40 5.95
N SER A 46 6.41 6.24 6.00
CA SER A 46 7.12 5.74 7.18
C SER A 46 8.63 6.02 7.14
N GLY A 47 9.13 6.68 6.07
CA GLY A 47 10.53 7.10 5.98
C GLY A 47 11.14 7.01 4.57
N MET A 48 10.38 6.69 3.54
CA MET A 48 10.85 6.74 2.16
C MET A 48 10.92 8.17 1.60
N ASN A 49 10.10 9.09 2.13
CA ASN A 49 10.06 10.51 1.76
C ASN A 49 9.82 10.75 0.25
N ARG A 50 9.01 9.91 -0.38
CA ARG A 50 8.66 10.02 -1.80
C ARG A 50 7.20 10.40 -2.01
N ILE A 51 6.29 9.61 -1.46
CA ILE A 51 4.84 9.82 -1.44
C ILE A 51 4.29 9.30 -0.11
N GLY A 52 3.20 9.84 0.33
CA GLY A 52 2.50 9.38 1.54
C GLY A 52 2.21 10.53 2.49
N VAL A 53 1.23 10.30 3.35
CA VAL A 53 0.98 11.12 4.53
C VAL A 53 2.01 10.72 5.59
N TYR A 54 2.59 11.69 6.28
CA TYR A 54 3.54 11.40 7.35
C TYR A 54 2.91 10.50 8.41
N HIS A 55 3.63 9.50 8.89
CA HIS A 55 3.06 8.43 9.72
C HIS A 55 2.32 8.91 10.98
N LEU A 56 2.73 10.05 11.57
CA LEU A 56 2.04 10.64 12.73
C LEU A 56 0.76 11.42 12.36
N ASP A 57 0.61 11.80 11.09
CA ASP A 57 -0.52 12.62 10.61
C ASP A 57 -1.65 11.76 9.97
N ALA A 58 -1.48 10.43 9.90
CA ALA A 58 -2.41 9.54 9.21
C ALA A 58 -3.85 9.65 9.75
N VAL A 59 -4.01 9.73 11.08
CA VAL A 59 -5.33 9.87 11.72
C VAL A 59 -5.99 11.20 11.37
N ASP A 60 -5.25 12.29 11.48
CA ASP A 60 -5.78 13.63 11.22
C ASP A 60 -6.10 13.81 9.74
N PHE A 61 -5.29 13.22 8.86
CA PHE A 61 -5.58 13.17 7.43
C PHE A 61 -6.90 12.44 7.16
N CYS A 62 -7.09 11.22 7.67
CA CYS A 62 -8.33 10.47 7.48
C CYS A 62 -9.55 11.24 8.00
N ARG A 63 -9.43 11.91 9.15
CA ARG A 63 -10.50 12.73 9.71
C ARG A 63 -10.82 13.94 8.83
N SER A 64 -9.80 14.56 8.23
CA SER A 64 -9.97 15.76 7.39
C SER A 64 -10.73 15.49 6.10
N ILE A 65 -10.74 14.25 5.60
CA ILE A 65 -11.44 13.86 4.37
C ILE A 65 -12.65 12.98 4.62
N GLY A 66 -12.83 12.48 5.85
CA GLY A 66 -13.85 11.49 6.22
C GLY A 66 -15.30 12.00 6.22
N PHE A 67 -15.54 13.27 5.89
CA PHE A 67 -16.90 13.82 5.75
C PHE A 67 -17.52 13.51 4.38
N HIS A 68 -16.75 13.14 3.36
CA HIS A 68 -17.25 12.72 2.07
C HIS A 68 -17.82 11.31 2.14
N ARG A 69 -19.12 11.17 1.88
CA ARG A 69 -19.81 9.87 1.86
C ARG A 69 -19.42 9.01 0.67
N GLY A 70 -18.95 9.65 -0.40
CA GLY A 70 -18.45 8.99 -1.60
C GLY A 70 -17.01 8.48 -1.48
N LEU A 71 -16.34 8.58 -0.30
CA LEU A 71 -15.00 8.04 -0.08
C LEU A 71 -15.03 6.84 0.87
N GLU A 72 -14.38 5.76 0.47
CA GLU A 72 -14.20 4.56 1.28
C GLU A 72 -12.71 4.20 1.38
N LEU A 73 -12.18 4.16 2.59
CA LEU A 73 -10.83 3.67 2.85
C LEU A 73 -10.83 2.14 2.73
N GLU A 74 -10.36 1.62 1.59
CA GLU A 74 -10.29 0.19 1.33
C GLU A 74 -9.01 -0.43 1.87
N GLY A 75 -7.91 0.33 1.94
CA GLY A 75 -6.64 -0.17 2.45
C GLY A 75 -5.64 0.92 2.84
N THR A 76 -4.60 0.52 3.54
CA THR A 76 -3.53 1.40 4.01
C THR A 76 -2.18 0.75 3.76
N PHE A 77 -1.24 1.50 3.21
CA PHE A 77 0.06 0.95 2.90
C PHE A 77 1.22 1.90 3.14
N THR A 78 2.41 1.32 3.24
CA THR A 78 3.69 2.04 3.12
C THR A 78 4.57 1.39 2.05
N HIS A 79 5.68 2.03 1.71
CA HIS A 79 6.72 1.47 0.85
C HIS A 79 8.08 1.60 1.53
N PHE A 80 8.82 0.50 1.61
CA PHE A 80 10.13 0.47 2.23
C PHE A 80 11.20 0.97 1.25
N ALA A 81 12.02 1.91 1.73
CA ALA A 81 13.10 2.49 0.93
C ALA A 81 14.35 1.61 0.89
N THR A 82 14.57 0.80 1.94
CA THR A 82 15.87 0.17 2.24
C THR A 82 15.74 -1.33 2.55
N ALA A 83 14.66 -1.97 2.08
CA ALA A 83 14.47 -3.41 2.30
C ALA A 83 15.50 -4.27 1.53
N ASP A 84 16.16 -3.71 0.53
CA ASP A 84 17.20 -4.31 -0.31
C ASP A 84 18.63 -4.04 0.18
N GLU A 85 18.81 -3.20 1.20
CA GLU A 85 20.13 -2.92 1.79
C GLU A 85 20.62 -4.07 2.67
N ASP A 86 21.95 -4.18 2.84
CA ASP A 86 22.57 -5.23 3.70
C ASP A 86 22.21 -5.05 5.18
N THR A 87 21.99 -3.82 5.61
CA THR A 87 21.61 -3.49 6.99
C THR A 87 20.11 -3.29 7.10
N ASP A 88 19.51 -3.82 8.15
CA ASP A 88 18.06 -3.80 8.34
C ASP A 88 17.54 -2.68 9.28
N TRP A 89 18.44 -1.87 9.87
CA TRP A 89 18.03 -0.90 10.90
C TRP A 89 17.04 0.15 10.37
N ASN A 90 17.27 0.68 9.15
CA ASN A 90 16.36 1.64 8.50
C ASN A 90 15.01 0.99 8.16
N PHE A 91 15.03 -0.25 7.67
CA PHE A 91 13.83 -1.03 7.43
C PHE A 91 13.01 -1.20 8.71
N ARG A 92 13.66 -1.56 9.83
CA ARG A 92 12.97 -1.75 11.12
C ARG A 92 12.33 -0.47 11.63
N ILE A 93 13.00 0.67 11.50
CA ILE A 93 12.43 1.98 11.85
C ILE A 93 11.18 2.27 10.99
N GLN A 94 11.25 2.00 9.68
CA GLN A 94 10.12 2.23 8.79
C GLN A 94 8.94 1.30 9.13
N LEU A 95 9.20 0.05 9.44
CA LEU A 95 8.19 -0.92 9.87
C LEU A 95 7.55 -0.52 11.20
N GLU A 96 8.36 -0.07 12.18
CA GLU A 96 7.88 0.41 13.48
C GLU A 96 6.95 1.61 13.31
N ARG A 97 7.37 2.63 12.54
CA ARG A 97 6.56 3.83 12.24
C ARG A 97 5.24 3.48 11.53
N PHE A 98 5.28 2.53 10.63
CA PHE A 98 4.06 2.09 9.96
C PHE A 98 3.12 1.37 10.92
N ASN A 99 3.63 0.48 11.76
CA ASN A 99 2.86 -0.19 12.80
C ASN A 99 2.27 0.82 13.81
N GLU A 100 3.03 1.85 14.18
CA GLU A 100 2.54 2.93 15.03
C GLU A 100 1.36 3.67 14.37
N ALA A 101 1.48 4.04 13.09
CA ALA A 101 0.39 4.69 12.35
C ALA A 101 -0.88 3.81 12.33
N LEU A 102 -0.75 2.53 12.02
CA LEU A 102 -1.86 1.58 12.03
C LEU A 102 -2.51 1.46 13.41
N GLN A 103 -1.69 1.42 14.48
CA GLN A 103 -2.20 1.37 15.84
C GLN A 103 -2.95 2.65 16.23
N GLN A 104 -2.44 3.82 15.83
CA GLN A 104 -3.10 5.10 16.06
C GLN A 104 -4.43 5.18 15.31
N MET A 105 -4.50 4.71 14.06
CA MET A 105 -5.75 4.61 13.29
C MET A 105 -6.78 3.75 14.02
N ARG A 106 -6.41 2.54 14.45
CA ARG A 106 -7.30 1.63 15.19
C ARG A 106 -7.78 2.25 16.51
N ASN A 107 -6.89 2.90 17.27
CA ASN A 107 -7.24 3.61 18.51
C ASN A 107 -8.23 4.76 18.25
N ALA A 108 -8.12 5.41 17.09
CA ALA A 108 -9.03 6.45 16.64
C ALA A 108 -10.34 5.91 16.04
N ARG A 109 -10.54 4.57 16.03
CA ARG A 109 -11.67 3.85 15.42
C ARG A 109 -11.74 4.02 13.90
N ILE A 110 -10.59 4.18 13.26
CA ILE A 110 -10.44 4.16 11.81
C ILE A 110 -9.92 2.77 11.46
N ASP A 111 -10.70 2.02 10.67
CA ASP A 111 -10.27 0.74 10.13
C ASP A 111 -9.26 0.99 9.01
N PRO A 112 -8.01 0.51 9.09
CA PRO A 112 -7.03 0.69 8.03
C PRO A 112 -7.33 -0.15 6.77
N GLY A 113 -8.32 -1.03 6.80
CA GLY A 113 -8.67 -1.93 5.69
C GLY A 113 -7.56 -2.93 5.36
N ILE A 114 -7.34 -3.20 4.08
CA ILE A 114 -6.29 -4.09 3.58
C ILE A 114 -4.93 -3.45 3.81
N VAL A 115 -4.15 -3.99 4.73
CA VAL A 115 -2.83 -3.46 5.07
C VAL A 115 -1.77 -4.12 4.20
N HIS A 116 -0.87 -3.32 3.61
CA HIS A 116 0.22 -3.86 2.81
C HIS A 116 1.49 -2.99 2.84
N ALA A 117 2.66 -3.62 2.84
CA ALA A 117 3.94 -2.92 2.92
C ALA A 117 5.03 -3.56 2.06
N ALA A 118 5.11 -4.91 2.02
CA ALA A 118 6.22 -5.62 1.41
C ALA A 118 6.32 -5.39 -0.10
N ASN A 119 7.48 -4.90 -0.53
CA ASN A 119 7.96 -4.90 -1.92
C ASN A 119 8.78 -6.17 -2.18
N SER A 120 9.34 -6.37 -3.37
CA SER A 120 10.11 -7.57 -3.72
C SER A 120 11.18 -7.93 -2.70
N ALA A 121 12.00 -6.99 -2.26
CA ALA A 121 13.05 -7.24 -1.28
C ALA A 121 12.50 -7.61 0.10
N ALA A 122 11.45 -6.93 0.54
CA ALA A 122 10.82 -7.24 1.82
C ALA A 122 10.10 -8.59 1.81
N ILE A 123 9.56 -9.03 0.67
CA ILE A 123 8.96 -10.37 0.52
C ILE A 123 9.99 -11.46 0.76
N GLU A 124 11.21 -11.28 0.28
CA GLU A 124 12.28 -12.28 0.40
C GLU A 124 12.93 -12.31 1.79
N ARG A 125 12.93 -11.17 2.51
CA ARG A 125 13.73 -11.01 3.75
C ARG A 125 12.94 -10.87 5.03
N TYR A 126 11.70 -10.33 4.96
CA TYR A 126 11.00 -9.82 6.15
C TYR A 126 9.54 -10.30 6.21
N PRO A 127 9.28 -11.56 6.60
CA PRO A 127 7.93 -12.09 6.74
C PRO A 127 7.02 -11.27 7.66
N GLU A 128 7.61 -10.56 8.64
CA GLU A 128 6.88 -9.65 9.53
C GLU A 128 6.26 -8.43 8.85
N ALA A 129 6.63 -8.16 7.58
CA ALA A 129 6.07 -7.07 6.78
C ALA A 129 5.00 -7.52 5.77
N TYR A 130 4.56 -8.77 5.80
CA TYR A 130 3.62 -9.30 4.80
C TYR A 130 2.23 -8.69 4.94
N PHE A 131 1.73 -8.52 6.15
CA PHE A 131 0.37 -8.06 6.42
C PHE A 131 -0.68 -8.83 5.59
N ASP A 132 -1.64 -8.11 4.98
CA ASP A 132 -2.76 -8.73 4.25
C ASP A 132 -2.47 -8.93 2.76
N MET A 133 -1.52 -8.16 2.17
CA MET A 133 -1.23 -8.22 0.74
C MET A 133 0.24 -7.95 0.46
N LEU A 134 0.79 -8.67 -0.53
CA LEU A 134 2.16 -8.52 -1.03
C LEU A 134 2.18 -7.77 -2.36
N ARG A 135 3.22 -6.94 -2.58
CA ARG A 135 3.40 -6.23 -3.84
C ARG A 135 4.65 -6.70 -4.55
N LEU A 136 4.50 -7.75 -5.36
CA LEU A 136 5.57 -8.23 -6.23
C LEU A 136 5.89 -7.17 -7.30
N GLY A 137 7.13 -6.73 -7.32
CA GLY A 137 7.68 -5.81 -8.32
C GLY A 137 8.68 -6.51 -9.22
N ILE A 138 9.96 -6.17 -9.06
CA ILE A 138 11.06 -6.64 -9.91
C ILE A 138 11.21 -8.16 -9.94
N THR A 139 10.95 -8.83 -8.82
CA THR A 139 11.01 -10.29 -8.71
C THR A 139 10.01 -11.00 -9.63
N MET A 140 8.88 -10.38 -9.94
CA MET A 140 7.90 -10.94 -10.89
C MET A 140 8.48 -11.08 -12.31
N TYR A 141 9.50 -10.30 -12.63
CA TYR A 141 10.20 -10.34 -13.92
C TYR A 141 11.45 -11.26 -13.90
N GLY A 142 11.65 -12.03 -12.83
CA GLY A 142 12.79 -12.93 -12.66
C GLY A 142 14.11 -12.22 -12.32
N LEU A 143 14.02 -11.01 -11.76
CA LEU A 143 15.18 -10.22 -11.35
C LEU A 143 15.29 -10.20 -9.82
N ALA A 144 16.47 -10.46 -9.29
CA ALA A 144 16.73 -10.28 -7.87
C ALA A 144 16.65 -8.78 -7.49
N PRO A 145 15.98 -8.43 -6.36
CA PRO A 145 15.85 -7.05 -5.95
C PRO A 145 17.15 -6.41 -5.45
N ALA A 146 18.14 -7.23 -5.09
CA ALA A 146 19.49 -6.78 -4.74
C ALA A 146 20.54 -7.87 -5.05
N PRO A 147 21.83 -7.51 -5.29
CA PRO A 147 22.89 -8.48 -5.59
C PRO A 147 23.11 -9.53 -4.49
N ASN A 148 22.93 -9.16 -3.23
CA ASN A 148 23.04 -10.05 -2.06
C ASN A 148 21.84 -11.02 -1.92
N LEU A 149 20.79 -10.80 -2.69
CA LEU A 149 19.62 -11.68 -2.80
C LEU A 149 19.65 -12.53 -4.08
N ALA A 150 20.68 -12.31 -4.95
CA ALA A 150 20.86 -13.08 -6.18
C ALA A 150 21.27 -14.55 -5.96
N GLY A 151 21.56 -14.95 -4.72
CA GLY A 151 21.81 -16.36 -4.35
C GLY A 151 20.54 -17.22 -4.19
N LEU A 152 19.37 -16.60 -4.36
CA LEU A 152 18.07 -17.27 -4.48
C LEU A 152 17.82 -17.75 -5.92
N ASP A 153 18.89 -18.12 -6.65
CA ASP A 153 18.80 -18.70 -7.99
C ASP A 153 18.18 -20.10 -8.01
N ASP A 154 17.64 -20.57 -6.88
CA ASP A 154 16.85 -21.80 -6.85
C ASP A 154 15.41 -21.50 -7.33
N PRO A 155 15.04 -22.05 -8.50
CA PRO A 155 13.67 -21.93 -9.01
C PRO A 155 12.59 -22.37 -8.02
N ALA A 156 12.94 -23.20 -7.03
CA ALA A 156 12.02 -23.67 -5.99
C ALA A 156 11.72 -22.60 -4.92
N GLU A 157 12.70 -21.76 -4.56
CA GLU A 157 12.46 -20.64 -3.63
C GLU A 157 11.65 -19.52 -4.29
N TYR A 158 11.89 -19.25 -5.58
CA TYR A 158 11.02 -18.37 -6.38
C TYR A 158 9.59 -18.93 -6.50
N ALA A 159 9.43 -20.25 -6.62
CA ALA A 159 8.13 -20.88 -6.65
C ALA A 159 7.38 -20.68 -5.32
N LEU A 160 8.06 -20.76 -4.18
CA LEU A 160 7.46 -20.56 -2.87
C LEU A 160 7.04 -19.10 -2.63
N ALA A 161 7.87 -18.13 -3.02
CA ALA A 161 7.50 -16.70 -2.97
C ALA A 161 6.34 -16.40 -3.92
N ARG A 162 6.32 -17.04 -5.09
CA ARG A 162 5.26 -16.94 -6.09
C ARG A 162 3.97 -17.63 -5.63
N GLU A 163 4.05 -18.78 -4.97
CA GLU A 163 2.90 -19.47 -4.37
C GLU A 163 2.30 -18.67 -3.23
N ASN A 164 3.11 -18.06 -2.37
CA ASN A 164 2.65 -17.18 -1.31
C ASN A 164 2.00 -15.90 -1.86
N ALA A 165 2.55 -15.32 -2.93
CA ALA A 165 1.97 -14.15 -3.60
C ALA A 165 0.66 -14.50 -4.33
N VAL A 166 0.56 -15.69 -4.92
CA VAL A 166 -0.68 -16.19 -5.55
C VAL A 166 -1.72 -16.54 -4.49
N ALA A 167 -1.32 -17.02 -3.31
CA ALA A 167 -2.24 -17.26 -2.21
C ALA A 167 -2.87 -15.97 -1.64
N CYS A 168 -2.16 -14.84 -1.72
CA CYS A 168 -2.73 -13.52 -1.39
C CYS A 168 -3.73 -13.00 -2.44
N GLN A 169 -3.80 -13.58 -3.63
CA GLN A 169 -4.75 -13.20 -4.68
C GLN A 169 -6.13 -13.86 -4.57
N VAL A 170 -6.35 -14.76 -3.64
CA VAL A 170 -7.59 -15.54 -3.54
C VAL A 170 -8.30 -15.27 -2.21
N VAL A 171 -8.62 -14.02 -1.94
CA VAL A 171 -9.73 -13.70 -1.04
C VAL A 171 -10.81 -13.07 -1.91
N ASP A 172 -11.91 -13.83 -2.10
CA ASP A 172 -13.17 -13.44 -2.79
C ASP A 172 -13.16 -13.29 -4.31
N GLY A 173 -12.28 -13.97 -5.05
CA GLY A 173 -12.44 -14.12 -6.51
C GLY A 173 -12.21 -12.86 -7.34
N ALA A 174 -11.70 -11.78 -6.76
CA ALA A 174 -11.31 -10.57 -7.46
C ALA A 174 -9.79 -10.41 -7.40
N ALA A 175 -9.14 -10.42 -8.56
CA ALA A 175 -7.70 -10.18 -8.67
C ALA A 175 -7.45 -8.67 -8.58
N HIS A 176 -6.92 -8.20 -7.45
CA HIS A 176 -6.43 -6.83 -7.32
C HIS A 176 -4.92 -6.80 -7.58
N VAL A 177 -4.54 -6.38 -8.77
CA VAL A 177 -3.14 -6.10 -9.11
C VAL A 177 -2.92 -4.61 -8.96
N ALA A 178 -2.28 -4.20 -7.86
CA ALA A 178 -1.84 -2.83 -7.69
C ALA A 178 -0.46 -2.66 -8.32
N TYR A 179 -0.37 -1.94 -9.44
CA TYR A 179 0.89 -1.45 -9.98
C TYR A 179 1.19 -0.08 -9.36
N LEU A 180 2.36 0.07 -8.77
CA LEU A 180 2.96 1.36 -8.43
C LEU A 180 4.04 1.73 -9.43
#